data_b859095ff19e4cc3c309e495b6640e4c
#
_entry.id   b859095ff19e4cc3c309e495b6640e4c
#
_cell.length_a   1.000
_cell.length_b   1.000
_cell.length_c   1.000
_cell.angle_alpha   90.00
_cell.angle_beta   90.00
_cell.angle_gamma   90.00
#
_symmetry.space_group_name_H-M   'P 1'
#
loop_
_entity.id
_entity.type
_entity.pdbx_description
1 polymer ?
#
loop_
_entity_poly.entity_id
_entity_poly.type
_entity_poly.pdbx_seq_one_letter_code
_entity_poly.pdbx_strand_id
1 'polypeptide(L)'
;MRGVRGRALVGLLVAASTACGEAAADPEPGALSADAVRYLEDPAAGPAALEAALVNLDNGYARDRRAHYRVGDWLDLPEWRPRVYPARPGETRPVGAPLAAPETDPPRETDAFRALGEALFFDYPVQFVPGLSVALADPARFGLGVTDGRVDGLIWVDAPGGPALALTCAACHSRPTTAGRVEGLGNPDFDLARVVGSAWPPGMADVTADGRDDPMSFPDLRAVRFQHTLNRAATLRNGLLPLAARAETQIIASLGGVARPPRTYALALAVYLFELSETLPAPATTGRGRAVFDAACAHCHAGDGLAGEPVPIDRIGADPYLAESPERRTGYWQVPSLRGVADRERLFAGGEVEGLDALLDPGRAWPGHRFGLVLDAADRAALLTFLRSI
;
A
#
# COMPACT_ATOMS: atom_id res chain seq x y z
N MET A 1 65.68 -17.45 44.31
CA MET A 1 66.06 -16.31 43.43
C MET A 1 65.50 -16.52 42.05
N ARG A 2 64.39 -15.90 41.68
CA ARG A 2 63.94 -15.75 40.30
C ARG A 2 63.06 -14.48 40.27
N GLY A 3 63.52 -13.49 39.50
CA GLY A 3 62.95 -12.15 39.45
C GLY A 3 61.65 -12.11 38.67
N VAL A 4 60.72 -11.34 39.17
CA VAL A 4 59.45 -10.99 38.53
C VAL A 4 59.71 -9.70 37.72
N ARG A 5 59.55 -9.80 36.40
CA ARG A 5 59.56 -8.64 35.50
C ARG A 5 58.16 -8.03 35.42
N GLY A 6 58.05 -6.78 35.88
CA GLY A 6 56.84 -5.99 35.72
C GLY A 6 56.59 -5.64 34.25
N ARG A 7 55.36 -5.84 33.77
CA ARG A 7 54.84 -5.31 32.49
C ARG A 7 54.12 -4.01 32.76
N ALA A 8 54.64 -2.94 32.21
CA ALA A 8 53.95 -1.67 32.17
C ALA A 8 52.74 -1.76 31.21
N LEU A 9 51.53 -1.48 31.68
CA LEU A 9 50.33 -1.26 30.87
C LEU A 9 50.38 0.17 30.32
N VAL A 10 50.56 0.29 29.00
CA VAL A 10 50.35 1.55 28.28
C VAL A 10 48.85 1.66 28.02
N GLY A 11 48.21 2.55 28.76
CA GLY A 11 46.81 2.89 28.50
C GLY A 11 46.68 3.74 27.23
N LEU A 12 46.00 3.20 26.24
CA LEU A 12 45.60 3.92 25.02
C LEU A 12 44.32 4.70 25.34
N LEU A 13 44.45 6.00 25.53
CA LEU A 13 43.28 6.90 25.56
C LEU A 13 42.72 7.00 24.11
N VAL A 14 41.62 6.32 23.84
CA VAL A 14 40.81 6.58 22.67
C VAL A 14 39.95 7.81 22.93
N ALA A 15 40.34 8.92 22.35
CA ALA A 15 39.49 10.11 22.32
C ALA A 15 38.27 9.82 21.43
N ALA A 16 37.10 9.60 22.03
CA ALA A 16 35.84 9.58 21.33
C ALA A 16 35.53 11.03 20.92
N SER A 17 35.79 11.35 19.65
CA SER A 17 35.25 12.55 19.04
C SER A 17 33.73 12.34 18.86
N THR A 18 32.94 12.89 19.77
CA THR A 18 31.52 13.14 19.60
C THR A 18 31.37 14.20 18.51
N ALA A 19 31.23 13.76 17.26
CA ALA A 19 30.66 14.60 16.23
C ALA A 19 29.19 14.85 16.66
N CYS A 20 28.93 16.05 17.23
CA CYS A 20 27.58 16.58 17.26
C CYS A 20 27.17 16.74 15.80
N GLY A 21 26.38 15.79 15.29
CA GLY A 21 25.61 16.02 14.09
C GLY A 21 24.68 17.18 14.39
N GLU A 22 24.78 18.25 13.62
CA GLU A 22 23.75 19.28 13.59
C GLU A 22 22.42 18.56 13.39
N ALA A 23 21.52 18.66 14.35
CA ALA A 23 20.14 18.24 14.18
C ALA A 23 19.62 19.02 12.99
N ALA A 24 19.25 18.31 11.92
CA ALA A 24 18.59 18.94 10.80
C ALA A 24 17.40 19.74 11.35
N ALA A 25 17.33 21.03 11.01
CA ALA A 25 16.22 21.87 11.42
C ALA A 25 14.92 21.18 10.97
N ASP A 26 13.92 21.19 11.85
CA ASP A 26 12.60 20.70 11.46
C ASP A 26 12.16 21.44 10.19
N PRO A 27 11.63 20.74 9.19
CA PRO A 27 11.19 21.39 7.97
C PRO A 27 10.14 22.45 8.30
N GLU A 28 10.16 23.55 7.55
CA GLU A 28 9.10 24.57 7.61
C GLU A 28 7.74 23.88 7.49
N PRO A 29 6.72 24.31 8.25
CA PRO A 29 5.39 23.73 8.14
C PRO A 29 4.90 23.72 6.68
N GLY A 30 4.51 22.56 6.19
CA GLY A 30 4.05 22.38 4.81
C GLY A 30 5.15 22.04 3.80
N ALA A 31 6.44 22.18 4.12
CA ALA A 31 7.52 21.77 3.21
C ALA A 31 7.68 20.26 3.15
N LEU A 32 8.16 19.75 2.02
CA LEU A 32 8.58 18.36 1.91
C LEU A 32 9.73 18.05 2.87
N SER A 33 9.73 16.86 3.45
CA SER A 33 10.85 16.42 4.30
C SER A 33 12.17 16.35 3.50
N ALA A 34 13.30 16.49 4.19
CA ALA A 34 14.62 16.38 3.57
C ALA A 34 14.83 15.07 2.81
N ASP A 35 14.27 13.97 3.33
CA ASP A 35 14.31 12.68 2.66
C ASP A 35 13.49 12.68 1.36
N ALA A 36 12.31 13.29 1.34
CA ALA A 36 11.50 13.43 0.14
C ALA A 36 12.21 14.27 -0.95
N VAL A 37 12.84 15.39 -0.54
CA VAL A 37 13.67 16.19 -1.44
C VAL A 37 14.84 15.37 -1.99
N ARG A 38 15.55 14.64 -1.11
CA ARG A 38 16.65 13.76 -1.53
C ARG A 38 16.17 12.69 -2.52
N TYR A 39 15.00 12.11 -2.33
CA TYR A 39 14.44 11.12 -3.27
C TYR A 39 14.29 11.70 -4.68
N LEU A 40 13.92 12.97 -4.81
CA LEU A 40 13.77 13.63 -6.10
C LEU A 40 15.12 13.99 -6.76
N GLU A 41 16.10 14.40 -5.97
CA GLU A 41 17.36 14.98 -6.43
C GLU A 41 18.49 13.95 -6.57
N ASP A 42 18.50 12.92 -5.72
CA ASP A 42 19.52 11.86 -5.75
C ASP A 42 18.99 10.61 -6.47
N PRO A 43 19.52 10.29 -7.64
CA PRO A 43 19.17 9.07 -8.37
C PRO A 43 19.26 7.79 -7.55
N ALA A 44 20.19 7.71 -6.62
CA ALA A 44 20.42 6.51 -5.78
C ALA A 44 19.42 6.39 -4.62
N ALA A 45 18.74 7.47 -4.23
CA ALA A 45 17.90 7.48 -3.04
C ALA A 45 16.71 6.49 -3.12
N GLY A 46 16.08 6.35 -4.29
CA GLY A 46 14.99 5.39 -4.48
C GLY A 46 15.44 3.93 -4.34
N PRO A 47 16.46 3.48 -5.10
CA PRO A 47 17.05 2.14 -4.94
C PRO A 47 17.52 1.86 -3.52
N ALA A 48 18.18 2.83 -2.87
CA ALA A 48 18.66 2.67 -1.49
C ALA A 48 17.50 2.51 -0.50
N ALA A 49 16.43 3.31 -0.65
CA ALA A 49 15.24 3.20 0.19
C ALA A 49 14.54 1.85 0.02
N LEU A 50 14.44 1.37 -1.22
CA LEU A 50 13.86 0.06 -1.51
C LEU A 50 14.70 -1.06 -0.88
N GLU A 51 16.01 -1.07 -1.09
CA GLU A 51 16.92 -2.09 -0.57
C GLU A 51 16.89 -2.16 0.96
N ALA A 52 16.90 -0.99 1.63
CA ALA A 52 16.83 -0.91 3.09
C ALA A 52 15.47 -1.37 3.65
N ALA A 53 14.42 -1.29 2.86
CA ALA A 53 13.07 -1.66 3.27
C ALA A 53 12.74 -3.14 3.06
N LEU A 54 13.47 -3.86 2.20
CA LEU A 54 13.22 -5.29 1.95
C LEU A 54 13.44 -6.12 3.21
N VAL A 55 12.45 -6.94 3.57
CA VAL A 55 12.50 -7.78 4.78
C VAL A 55 13.33 -9.05 4.55
N ASN A 56 13.22 -9.64 3.36
CA ASN A 56 14.00 -10.82 2.97
C ASN A 56 14.56 -10.63 1.56
N LEU A 57 15.87 -10.64 1.42
CA LEU A 57 16.55 -10.38 0.15
C LEU A 57 16.59 -11.59 -0.80
N ASP A 58 16.26 -12.78 -0.30
CA ASP A 58 16.38 -14.04 -1.05
C ASP A 58 15.04 -14.53 -1.63
N ASN A 59 13.95 -13.83 -1.38
CA ASN A 59 12.65 -14.18 -1.94
C ASN A 59 12.45 -13.65 -3.37
N GLY A 60 11.42 -14.14 -4.06
CA GLY A 60 11.08 -13.72 -5.42
C GLY A 60 10.78 -12.24 -5.51
N TYR A 61 10.01 -11.71 -4.54
CA TYR A 61 9.68 -10.29 -4.47
C TYR A 61 10.91 -9.38 -4.47
N ALA A 62 11.90 -9.70 -3.61
CA ALA A 62 13.13 -8.93 -3.52
C ALA A 62 13.98 -9.07 -4.80
N ARG A 63 14.10 -10.30 -5.33
CA ARG A 63 14.83 -10.55 -6.59
C ARG A 63 14.22 -9.78 -7.76
N ASP A 64 12.90 -9.81 -7.91
CA ASP A 64 12.17 -9.07 -8.94
C ASP A 64 12.42 -7.56 -8.81
N ARG A 65 12.25 -7.01 -7.60
CA ARG A 65 12.49 -5.59 -7.35
C ARG A 65 13.95 -5.20 -7.63
N ARG A 66 14.91 -5.96 -7.16
CA ARG A 66 16.34 -5.68 -7.37
C ARG A 66 16.77 -5.86 -8.84
N ALA A 67 16.13 -6.75 -9.57
CA ALA A 67 16.39 -6.91 -11.00
C ALA A 67 15.97 -5.68 -11.81
N HIS A 68 14.85 -5.05 -11.43
CA HIS A 68 14.31 -3.87 -12.10
C HIS A 68 14.87 -2.54 -11.58
N TYR A 69 15.66 -2.57 -10.49
CA TYR A 69 16.04 -1.37 -9.73
C TYR A 69 17.52 -1.24 -9.44
N ARG A 70 18.38 -1.86 -10.21
CA ARG A 70 19.79 -1.51 -10.18
C ARG A 70 19.94 -0.04 -10.57
N VAL A 71 20.70 0.71 -9.76
CA VAL A 71 21.09 2.07 -10.13
C VAL A 71 21.75 2.00 -11.52
N GLY A 72 21.20 2.69 -12.49
CA GLY A 72 21.61 2.59 -13.89
C GLY A 72 20.50 1.99 -14.77
N ASP A 73 20.09 0.76 -14.52
CA ASP A 73 19.06 0.10 -15.34
C ASP A 73 17.68 0.80 -15.22
N TRP A 74 17.32 1.20 -14.03
CA TRP A 74 16.07 1.89 -13.77
C TRP A 74 16.03 3.32 -14.30
N LEU A 75 17.10 4.08 -14.09
CA LEU A 75 17.16 5.48 -14.51
C LEU A 75 17.32 5.62 -16.02
N ASP A 76 17.84 4.58 -16.68
CA ASP A 76 17.95 4.52 -18.13
C ASP A 76 16.59 4.25 -18.80
N LEU A 77 15.57 3.80 -18.04
CA LEU A 77 14.22 3.69 -18.58
C LEU A 77 13.66 5.07 -18.89
N PRO A 78 13.05 5.26 -20.07
CA PRO A 78 12.43 6.53 -20.43
C PRO A 78 11.28 6.87 -19.50
N GLU A 79 11.20 8.12 -19.09
CA GLU A 79 10.03 8.62 -18.37
C GLU A 79 8.79 8.57 -19.25
N TRP A 80 7.75 8.00 -18.71
CA TRP A 80 6.48 7.87 -19.40
C TRP A 80 5.47 8.91 -18.90
N ARG A 81 5.08 9.81 -19.80
CA ARG A 81 4.10 10.87 -19.58
C ARG A 81 3.01 10.76 -20.64
N PRO A 82 2.11 9.81 -20.50
CA PRO A 82 1.14 9.56 -21.54
C PRO A 82 0.13 10.71 -21.64
N ARG A 83 -0.37 10.94 -22.85
CA ARG A 83 -1.59 11.71 -23.06
C ARG A 83 -2.77 10.82 -22.72
N VAL A 84 -3.60 11.25 -21.79
CA VAL A 84 -4.73 10.50 -21.26
C VAL A 84 -6.05 11.24 -21.46
N TYR A 85 -7.14 10.49 -21.56
CA TYR A 85 -8.48 11.02 -21.73
C TYR A 85 -9.43 10.37 -20.75
N PRO A 86 -10.48 11.09 -20.28
CA PRO A 86 -11.49 10.48 -19.45
C PRO A 86 -12.17 9.32 -20.18
N ALA A 87 -12.39 8.21 -19.49
CA ALA A 87 -13.19 7.11 -20.00
C ALA A 87 -14.64 7.27 -19.53
N ARG A 88 -15.60 7.30 -20.46
CA ARG A 88 -17.03 7.46 -20.16
C ARG A 88 -17.80 6.17 -20.47
N PRO A 89 -18.86 5.88 -19.73
CA PRO A 89 -19.67 4.68 -19.98
C PRO A 89 -20.09 4.53 -21.45
N GLY A 90 -19.88 3.36 -22.01
CA GLY A 90 -20.29 3.01 -23.36
C GLY A 90 -19.39 3.54 -24.50
N GLU A 91 -18.34 4.30 -24.19
CA GLU A 91 -17.41 4.76 -25.22
C GLU A 91 -16.56 3.62 -25.80
N THR A 92 -16.32 3.65 -27.09
CA THR A 92 -15.43 2.67 -27.77
C THR A 92 -14.09 3.28 -28.16
N ARG A 93 -13.91 4.57 -27.95
CA ARG A 93 -12.69 5.35 -28.20
C ARG A 93 -12.75 6.64 -27.39
N PRO A 94 -11.61 7.30 -27.12
CA PRO A 94 -11.62 8.58 -26.42
C PRO A 94 -12.40 9.65 -27.18
N VAL A 95 -13.20 10.42 -26.44
CA VAL A 95 -14.02 11.53 -26.95
C VAL A 95 -13.65 12.80 -26.19
N GLY A 96 -13.44 13.88 -26.93
CA GLY A 96 -13.11 15.20 -26.37
C GLY A 96 -11.61 15.47 -26.26
N ALA A 97 -11.28 16.46 -25.43
CA ALA A 97 -9.89 16.84 -25.19
C ALA A 97 -9.19 15.90 -24.20
N PRO A 98 -7.88 15.72 -24.32
CA PRO A 98 -7.10 15.02 -23.31
C PRO A 98 -7.19 15.77 -21.97
N LEU A 99 -7.00 15.03 -20.88
CA LEU A 99 -6.81 15.62 -19.56
C LEU A 99 -5.53 16.48 -19.55
N ALA A 100 -5.52 17.51 -18.72
CA ALA A 100 -4.31 18.30 -18.51
C ALA A 100 -3.18 17.36 -18.06
N ALA A 101 -2.00 17.52 -18.65
CA ALA A 101 -0.85 16.75 -18.20
C ALA A 101 -0.54 17.13 -16.75
N PRO A 102 -0.31 16.13 -15.87
CA PRO A 102 0.07 16.41 -14.49
C PRO A 102 1.38 17.20 -14.42
N GLU A 103 1.48 18.09 -13.44
CA GLU A 103 2.67 18.89 -13.21
C GLU A 103 3.87 18.01 -12.87
N THR A 104 5.03 18.31 -13.47
CA THR A 104 6.23 17.51 -13.29
C THR A 104 7.25 18.13 -12.34
N ASP A 105 7.09 19.39 -12.02
CA ASP A 105 7.93 20.14 -11.08
C ASP A 105 7.05 21.02 -10.18
N PRO A 106 6.20 20.42 -9.33
CA PRO A 106 5.36 21.16 -8.40
C PRO A 106 6.21 21.85 -7.33
N PRO A 107 5.69 22.88 -6.66
CA PRO A 107 6.30 23.42 -5.46
C PRO A 107 6.69 22.32 -4.46
N ARG A 108 7.81 22.50 -3.76
CA ARG A 108 8.31 21.53 -2.77
C ARG A 108 7.52 21.58 -1.45
N GLU A 109 6.21 21.54 -1.58
CA GLU A 109 5.23 21.64 -0.50
C GLU A 109 4.36 20.37 -0.46
N THR A 110 4.01 19.94 0.73
CA THR A 110 3.22 18.72 0.93
C THR A 110 1.85 18.80 0.24
N ASP A 111 1.18 19.95 0.34
CA ASP A 111 -0.14 20.15 -0.29
C ASP A 111 -0.08 20.08 -1.81
N ALA A 112 0.97 20.64 -2.44
CA ALA A 112 1.16 20.54 -3.88
C ALA A 112 1.38 19.06 -4.31
N PHE A 113 2.20 18.33 -3.56
CA PHE A 113 2.42 16.91 -3.83
C PHE A 113 1.19 16.06 -3.55
N ARG A 114 0.42 16.38 -2.51
CA ARG A 114 -0.86 15.72 -2.22
C ARG A 114 -1.85 15.90 -3.39
N ALA A 115 -2.04 17.13 -3.83
CA ALA A 115 -2.94 17.43 -4.95
C ALA A 115 -2.49 16.75 -6.26
N LEU A 116 -1.19 16.74 -6.55
CA LEU A 116 -0.64 15.99 -7.67
C LEU A 116 -0.88 14.48 -7.51
N GLY A 117 -0.65 13.94 -6.32
CA GLY A 117 -0.86 12.51 -6.02
C GLY A 117 -2.32 12.08 -6.18
N GLU A 118 -3.28 12.91 -5.74
CA GLU A 118 -4.70 12.70 -5.97
C GLU A 118 -5.02 12.64 -7.47
N ALA A 119 -4.57 13.62 -8.25
CA ALA A 119 -4.77 13.62 -9.69
C ALA A 119 -4.18 12.35 -10.35
N LEU A 120 -2.98 11.93 -9.94
CA LEU A 120 -2.34 10.73 -10.47
C LEU A 120 -3.05 9.44 -10.05
N PHE A 121 -3.62 9.40 -8.85
CA PHE A 121 -4.37 8.24 -8.36
C PHE A 121 -5.57 7.92 -9.25
N PHE A 122 -6.22 8.94 -9.80
CA PHE A 122 -7.37 8.80 -10.70
C PHE A 122 -7.01 8.80 -12.19
N ASP A 123 -5.95 9.49 -12.59
CA ASP A 123 -5.70 9.83 -13.98
C ASP A 123 -4.36 9.31 -14.55
N TYR A 124 -3.54 8.61 -13.73
CA TYR A 124 -2.30 8.01 -14.25
C TYR A 124 -2.48 6.51 -14.50
N PRO A 125 -2.15 6.01 -15.71
CA PRO A 125 -2.29 4.59 -16.04
C PRO A 125 -1.24 3.77 -15.28
N VAL A 126 -1.72 2.74 -14.58
CA VAL A 126 -0.84 1.82 -13.83
C VAL A 126 -0.84 0.42 -14.40
N GLN A 127 -1.84 0.06 -15.19
CA GLN A 127 -1.91 -1.29 -15.77
C GLN A 127 -2.78 -1.33 -17.03
N PHE A 128 -2.30 -1.98 -18.07
CA PHE A 128 -3.09 -2.36 -19.23
C PHE A 128 -3.62 -3.77 -19.06
N VAL A 129 -4.94 -3.91 -19.13
CA VAL A 129 -5.62 -5.19 -18.97
C VAL A 129 -6.49 -5.44 -20.22
N PRO A 130 -6.30 -6.54 -20.96
CA PRO A 130 -7.20 -6.90 -22.03
C PRO A 130 -8.65 -7.03 -21.54
N GLY A 131 -9.61 -6.61 -22.36
CA GLY A 131 -11.02 -6.76 -22.02
C GLY A 131 -11.65 -5.61 -21.24
N LEU A 132 -10.92 -4.56 -20.82
CA LEU A 132 -11.50 -3.41 -20.09
C LEU A 132 -12.67 -2.73 -20.79
N SER A 133 -12.82 -2.89 -22.11
CA SER A 133 -13.96 -2.34 -22.85
C SER A 133 -15.30 -2.91 -22.38
N VAL A 134 -15.35 -4.13 -21.86
CA VAL A 134 -16.59 -4.69 -21.32
C VAL A 134 -17.00 -4.01 -20.00
N ALA A 135 -16.01 -3.66 -19.17
CA ALA A 135 -16.24 -2.90 -17.95
C ALA A 135 -16.62 -1.45 -18.25
N LEU A 136 -16.03 -0.84 -19.29
CA LEU A 136 -16.39 0.50 -19.72
C LEU A 136 -17.81 0.55 -20.31
N ALA A 137 -18.28 -0.51 -20.97
CA ALA A 137 -19.62 -0.57 -21.52
C ALA A 137 -20.71 -0.59 -20.44
N ASP A 138 -20.46 -1.20 -19.29
CA ASP A 138 -21.39 -1.29 -18.16
C ASP A 138 -20.63 -1.24 -16.82
N PRO A 139 -20.13 -0.07 -16.40
CA PRO A 139 -19.29 0.06 -15.21
C PRO A 139 -19.96 -0.47 -13.94
N ALA A 140 -21.26 -0.22 -13.79
CA ALA A 140 -22.00 -0.64 -12.59
C ALA A 140 -22.03 -2.17 -12.43
N ARG A 141 -22.13 -2.90 -13.53
CA ARG A 141 -22.08 -4.37 -13.53
C ARG A 141 -20.73 -4.91 -13.07
N PHE A 142 -19.67 -4.12 -13.21
CA PHE A 142 -18.31 -4.47 -12.79
C PHE A 142 -17.91 -3.81 -11.48
N GLY A 143 -18.85 -3.18 -10.75
CA GLY A 143 -18.58 -2.55 -9.46
C GLY A 143 -17.75 -1.26 -9.55
N LEU A 144 -17.69 -0.62 -10.72
CA LEU A 144 -17.00 0.64 -10.91
C LEU A 144 -17.96 1.82 -10.75
N GLY A 145 -17.51 2.86 -10.05
CA GLY A 145 -18.24 4.12 -9.92
C GLY A 145 -18.18 4.96 -11.17
N VAL A 146 -19.13 5.90 -11.26
CA VAL A 146 -19.12 6.95 -12.29
C VAL A 146 -19.27 8.29 -11.58
N THR A 147 -18.25 9.13 -11.69
CA THR A 147 -18.19 10.47 -11.10
C THR A 147 -18.05 11.50 -12.23
N ASP A 148 -18.90 12.51 -12.28
CA ASP A 148 -18.92 13.54 -13.31
C ASP A 148 -18.92 12.99 -14.76
N GLY A 149 -19.63 11.86 -14.96
CA GLY A 149 -19.73 11.19 -16.25
C GLY A 149 -18.46 10.41 -16.66
N ARG A 150 -17.49 10.24 -15.78
CA ARG A 150 -16.26 9.46 -15.97
C ARG A 150 -16.31 8.19 -15.15
N VAL A 151 -15.81 7.09 -15.67
CA VAL A 151 -15.67 5.85 -14.93
C VAL A 151 -14.46 5.94 -14.00
N ASP A 152 -14.70 5.80 -12.70
CA ASP A 152 -13.61 5.84 -11.71
C ASP A 152 -12.64 4.68 -11.95
N GLY A 153 -11.37 5.02 -12.08
CA GLY A 153 -10.32 4.03 -12.24
C GLY A 153 -10.07 3.53 -13.68
N LEU A 154 -10.81 4.04 -14.68
CA LEU A 154 -10.54 3.78 -16.08
C LEU A 154 -10.17 5.06 -16.82
N ILE A 155 -9.15 4.97 -17.69
CA ILE A 155 -8.73 6.04 -18.58
C ILE A 155 -8.39 5.50 -19.96
N TRP A 156 -8.53 6.35 -20.98
CA TRP A 156 -7.95 6.12 -22.28
C TRP A 156 -6.54 6.70 -22.33
N VAL A 157 -5.65 6.01 -23.01
CA VAL A 157 -4.24 6.36 -23.16
C VAL A 157 -3.88 6.35 -24.65
N ASP A 158 -3.18 7.37 -25.13
CA ASP A 158 -2.55 7.32 -26.45
C ASP A 158 -1.38 6.32 -26.39
N ALA A 159 -1.52 5.21 -27.09
CA ALA A 159 -0.48 4.18 -27.21
C ALA A 159 -0.01 4.02 -28.66
N PRO A 160 1.18 3.46 -28.92
CA PRO A 160 1.73 3.34 -30.30
C PRO A 160 0.82 2.60 -31.29
N GLY A 161 -0.06 1.71 -30.80
CA GLY A 161 -1.03 0.96 -31.61
C GLY A 161 -2.40 1.62 -31.74
N GLY A 162 -2.58 2.83 -31.22
CA GLY A 162 -3.85 3.53 -31.09
C GLY A 162 -4.31 3.63 -29.63
N PRO A 163 -5.45 4.32 -29.38
CA PRO A 163 -5.95 4.47 -28.02
C PRO A 163 -6.20 3.13 -27.32
N ALA A 164 -5.72 3.00 -26.09
CA ALA A 164 -5.90 1.84 -25.25
C ALA A 164 -6.55 2.23 -23.91
N LEU A 165 -7.35 1.32 -23.34
CA LEU A 165 -7.86 1.47 -21.98
C LEU A 165 -6.83 0.98 -20.97
N ALA A 166 -6.72 1.70 -19.87
CA ALA A 166 -5.86 1.35 -18.76
C ALA A 166 -6.60 1.50 -17.42
N LEU A 167 -6.17 0.72 -16.43
CA LEU A 167 -6.53 0.91 -15.03
C LEU A 167 -5.66 2.01 -14.42
N THR A 168 -6.27 2.76 -13.49
CA THR A 168 -5.55 3.60 -12.53
C THR A 168 -5.63 2.99 -11.13
N CYS A 169 -4.97 3.58 -10.14
CA CYS A 169 -5.06 3.11 -8.76
C CYS A 169 -6.51 3.08 -8.24
N ALA A 170 -7.32 4.03 -8.68
CA ALA A 170 -8.71 4.20 -8.23
C ALA A 170 -9.61 3.01 -8.59
N ALA A 171 -9.33 2.23 -9.63
CA ALA A 171 -10.16 1.07 -9.99
C ALA A 171 -10.30 0.06 -8.83
N CYS A 172 -9.17 -0.26 -8.20
CA CYS A 172 -9.12 -1.22 -7.10
C CYS A 172 -9.26 -0.56 -5.72
N HIS A 173 -8.91 0.73 -5.61
CA HIS A 173 -8.78 1.43 -4.33
C HIS A 173 -9.65 2.69 -4.24
N SER A 174 -10.80 2.70 -4.90
CA SER A 174 -11.83 3.71 -4.73
C SER A 174 -13.19 3.02 -4.75
N ARG A 175 -13.93 3.09 -3.64
CA ARG A 175 -15.22 2.42 -3.51
C ARG A 175 -16.37 3.37 -3.80
N PRO A 176 -17.23 3.08 -4.79
CA PRO A 176 -18.46 3.84 -4.98
C PRO A 176 -19.42 3.61 -3.82
N THR A 177 -20.09 4.67 -3.38
CA THR A 177 -21.12 4.64 -2.34
C THR A 177 -22.31 5.51 -2.76
N THR A 178 -23.42 5.41 -2.06
CA THR A 178 -24.58 6.28 -2.29
C THR A 178 -24.32 7.77 -2.00
N ALA A 179 -23.29 8.07 -1.20
CA ALA A 179 -22.89 9.43 -0.85
C ALA A 179 -21.77 9.98 -1.74
N GLY A 180 -21.32 9.21 -2.74
CA GLY A 180 -20.18 9.52 -3.58
C GLY A 180 -19.19 8.36 -3.63
N ARG A 181 -17.90 8.63 -3.53
CA ARG A 181 -16.86 7.59 -3.48
C ARG A 181 -16.01 7.72 -2.21
N VAL A 182 -15.45 6.62 -1.75
CA VAL A 182 -14.47 6.58 -0.66
C VAL A 182 -13.12 6.25 -1.26
N GLU A 183 -12.24 7.24 -1.28
CA GLU A 183 -10.89 7.15 -1.86
C GLU A 183 -9.96 6.35 -0.94
N GLY A 184 -9.10 5.53 -1.53
CA GLY A 184 -8.17 4.65 -0.81
C GLY A 184 -8.80 3.36 -0.26
N LEU A 185 -10.14 3.27 -0.15
CA LEU A 185 -10.81 2.05 0.31
C LEU A 185 -10.81 0.99 -0.79
N GLY A 186 -10.38 -0.23 -0.45
CA GLY A 186 -10.44 -1.35 -1.39
C GLY A 186 -11.86 -1.58 -1.89
N ASN A 187 -12.02 -1.67 -3.21
CA ASN A 187 -13.32 -1.85 -3.85
C ASN A 187 -13.72 -3.35 -3.89
N PRO A 188 -14.59 -3.83 -3.00
CA PRO A 188 -14.96 -5.24 -2.94
C PRO A 188 -15.85 -5.69 -4.10
N ASP A 189 -16.42 -4.73 -4.85
CA ASP A 189 -17.38 -4.97 -5.90
C ASP A 189 -16.72 -4.97 -7.30
N PHE A 190 -15.47 -4.49 -7.44
CA PHE A 190 -14.79 -4.47 -8.74
C PHE A 190 -14.47 -5.89 -9.21
N ASP A 191 -15.19 -6.34 -10.24
CA ASP A 191 -15.08 -7.67 -10.84
C ASP A 191 -13.98 -7.72 -11.92
N LEU A 192 -12.71 -7.57 -11.48
CA LEU A 192 -11.56 -7.69 -12.36
C LEU A 192 -11.46 -9.11 -12.94
N ALA A 193 -11.84 -10.12 -12.17
CA ALA A 193 -11.84 -11.51 -12.61
C ALA A 193 -12.62 -11.72 -13.89
N ARG A 194 -13.83 -11.15 -13.99
CA ARG A 194 -14.65 -11.20 -15.19
C ARG A 194 -14.01 -10.49 -16.39
N VAL A 195 -13.25 -9.42 -16.13
CA VAL A 195 -12.52 -8.70 -17.19
C VAL A 195 -11.43 -9.58 -17.79
N VAL A 196 -10.68 -10.30 -16.94
CA VAL A 196 -9.54 -11.13 -17.36
C VAL A 196 -9.92 -12.59 -17.65
N GLY A 197 -11.18 -12.97 -17.44
CA GLY A 197 -11.65 -14.34 -17.67
C GLY A 197 -11.24 -15.34 -16.58
N SER A 198 -11.00 -14.87 -15.35
CA SER A 198 -10.71 -15.69 -14.17
C SER A 198 -11.99 -16.03 -13.39
N ALA A 199 -11.88 -16.95 -12.42
CA ALA A 199 -12.98 -17.38 -11.57
C ALA A 199 -12.95 -16.77 -10.16
N TRP A 200 -12.11 -15.74 -9.91
CA TRP A 200 -12.01 -15.09 -8.62
C TRP A 200 -13.30 -14.36 -8.24
N PRO A 201 -13.61 -14.23 -6.96
CA PRO A 201 -14.67 -13.34 -6.52
C PRO A 201 -14.39 -11.87 -6.89
N PRO A 202 -15.41 -11.02 -7.06
CA PRO A 202 -15.21 -9.57 -7.16
C PRO A 202 -14.36 -9.02 -5.99
N GLY A 203 -13.66 -7.93 -6.21
CA GLY A 203 -12.82 -7.29 -5.18
C GLY A 203 -11.49 -8.00 -4.92
N MET A 204 -11.09 -8.90 -5.79
CA MET A 204 -9.87 -9.69 -5.66
C MET A 204 -9.05 -9.70 -6.94
N ALA A 205 -7.74 -9.89 -6.78
CA ALA A 205 -6.82 -10.17 -7.86
C ALA A 205 -5.66 -11.03 -7.37
N ASP A 206 -5.18 -11.93 -8.23
CA ASP A 206 -3.88 -12.54 -8.05
C ASP A 206 -2.80 -11.55 -8.49
N VAL A 207 -1.92 -11.22 -7.56
CA VAL A 207 -0.81 -10.28 -7.74
C VAL A 207 0.55 -10.96 -7.57
N THR A 208 0.56 -12.29 -7.50
CA THR A 208 1.75 -13.13 -7.45
C THR A 208 2.10 -13.64 -8.85
N ALA A 209 3.36 -13.94 -9.08
CA ALA A 209 3.82 -14.54 -10.33
C ALA A 209 4.40 -15.94 -10.07
N ASP A 210 3.80 -16.67 -9.11
CA ASP A 210 4.34 -17.96 -8.64
C ASP A 210 3.70 -19.18 -9.31
N GLY A 211 2.77 -18.96 -10.24
CA GLY A 211 2.10 -20.01 -10.99
C GLY A 211 0.96 -20.69 -10.23
N ARG A 212 0.60 -20.20 -9.05
CA ARG A 212 -0.57 -20.60 -8.29
C ARG A 212 -1.65 -19.53 -8.36
N ASP A 213 -2.88 -19.94 -8.41
CA ASP A 213 -4.04 -19.06 -8.40
C ASP A 213 -4.45 -18.80 -6.94
N ASP A 214 -3.93 -17.71 -6.34
CA ASP A 214 -4.19 -17.30 -4.96
C ASP A 214 -4.60 -15.82 -4.85
N PRO A 215 -5.80 -15.47 -5.34
CA PRO A 215 -6.26 -14.09 -5.36
C PRO A 215 -6.37 -13.49 -3.96
N MET A 216 -6.02 -12.22 -3.86
CA MET A 216 -6.08 -11.44 -2.61
C MET A 216 -7.06 -10.28 -2.74
N SER A 217 -7.75 -9.97 -1.64
CA SER A 217 -8.66 -8.83 -1.57
C SER A 217 -7.91 -7.51 -1.75
N PHE A 218 -8.51 -6.54 -2.44
CA PHE A 218 -7.95 -5.20 -2.59
C PHE A 218 -7.81 -4.54 -1.21
N PRO A 219 -6.60 -4.11 -0.82
CA PRO A 219 -6.38 -3.54 0.50
C PRO A 219 -6.95 -2.12 0.62
N ASP A 220 -7.33 -1.75 1.85
CA ASP A 220 -7.58 -0.38 2.24
C ASP A 220 -6.26 0.37 2.39
N LEU A 221 -6.05 1.40 1.59
CA LEU A 221 -4.84 2.22 1.58
C LEU A 221 -4.92 3.43 2.52
N ARG A 222 -6.10 3.79 3.03
CA ARG A 222 -6.29 4.97 3.89
C ARG A 222 -5.43 4.92 5.16
N ALA A 223 -5.21 3.71 5.68
CA ALA A 223 -4.42 3.51 6.89
C ALA A 223 -2.95 3.16 6.62
N VAL A 224 -2.46 3.30 5.38
CA VAL A 224 -1.10 2.86 5.01
C VAL A 224 -0.01 3.56 5.83
N ARG A 225 -0.17 4.84 6.16
CA ARG A 225 0.78 5.62 6.99
C ARG A 225 1.08 4.94 8.33
N PHE A 226 0.10 4.28 8.93
CA PHE A 226 0.22 3.67 10.25
C PHE A 226 0.79 2.24 10.22
N GLN A 227 0.94 1.64 9.07
CA GLN A 227 1.43 0.27 8.96
C GLN A 227 2.95 0.21 9.13
N HIS A 228 3.47 -0.84 9.78
CA HIS A 228 4.90 -1.06 9.95
C HIS A 228 5.53 -1.73 8.73
N THR A 229 4.73 -2.48 8.00
CA THR A 229 5.16 -3.13 6.75
C THR A 229 4.10 -2.97 5.66
N LEU A 230 4.54 -3.07 4.41
CA LEU A 230 3.68 -3.16 3.23
C LEU A 230 3.54 -4.62 2.80
N ASN A 231 2.46 -4.89 2.09
CA ASN A 231 2.03 -6.22 1.63
C ASN A 231 1.64 -7.18 2.77
N ARG A 232 0.71 -8.09 2.50
CA ARG A 232 0.14 -9.03 3.49
C ARG A 232 1.19 -9.91 4.16
N ALA A 233 2.17 -10.38 3.39
CA ALA A 233 3.29 -11.18 3.89
C ALA A 233 4.47 -10.32 4.37
N ALA A 234 4.27 -9.07 4.74
CA ALA A 234 5.26 -8.19 5.33
C ALA A 234 6.60 -8.12 4.55
N THR A 235 6.55 -8.08 3.21
CA THR A 235 7.76 -8.15 2.37
C THR A 235 8.59 -6.90 2.35
N LEU A 236 8.02 -5.75 2.74
CA LEU A 236 8.66 -4.45 2.68
C LEU A 236 8.35 -3.65 3.95
N ARG A 237 9.36 -3.06 4.60
CA ARG A 237 9.15 -2.08 5.67
C ARG A 237 8.50 -0.83 5.11
N ASN A 238 7.58 -0.25 5.89
CA ASN A 238 6.86 0.93 5.45
C ASN A 238 7.67 2.22 5.72
N GLY A 239 7.32 3.25 4.97
CA GLY A 239 7.85 4.61 5.04
C GLY A 239 7.54 5.36 3.77
N LEU A 240 7.62 6.68 3.77
CA LEU A 240 7.28 7.50 2.61
C LEU A 240 8.12 7.11 1.38
N LEU A 241 9.43 6.99 1.52
CA LEU A 241 10.31 6.63 0.42
C LEU A 241 10.17 5.17 -0.02
N PRO A 242 10.10 4.18 0.87
CA PRO A 242 9.75 2.82 0.47
C PRO A 242 8.41 2.72 -0.26
N LEU A 243 7.40 3.48 0.15
CA LEU A 243 6.11 3.51 -0.55
C LEU A 243 6.24 4.14 -1.94
N ALA A 244 6.96 5.27 -2.07
CA ALA A 244 7.24 5.89 -3.36
C ALA A 244 7.99 4.95 -4.31
N ALA A 245 9.08 4.35 -3.84
CA ALA A 245 9.84 3.35 -4.60
C ALA A 245 8.97 2.14 -4.98
N ARG A 246 8.11 1.67 -4.07
CA ARG A 246 7.15 0.60 -4.38
C ARG A 246 6.16 1.00 -5.47
N ALA A 247 5.59 2.20 -5.42
CA ALA A 247 4.67 2.70 -6.44
C ALA A 247 5.35 2.79 -7.80
N GLU A 248 6.54 3.39 -7.85
CA GLU A 248 7.35 3.48 -9.07
C GLU A 248 7.63 2.09 -9.66
N THR A 249 8.06 1.16 -8.82
CA THR A 249 8.40 -0.20 -9.23
C THR A 249 7.17 -0.99 -9.70
N GLN A 250 6.03 -0.80 -9.08
CA GLN A 250 4.79 -1.43 -9.53
C GLN A 250 4.41 -0.94 -10.93
N ILE A 251 4.53 0.33 -11.18
CA ILE A 251 4.21 0.93 -12.49
C ILE A 251 5.18 0.39 -13.55
N ILE A 252 6.48 0.36 -13.28
CA ILE A 252 7.47 -0.18 -14.21
C ILE A 252 7.17 -1.65 -14.56
N ALA A 253 6.92 -2.48 -13.56
CA ALA A 253 6.59 -3.89 -13.77
C ALA A 253 5.29 -4.04 -14.61
N SER A 254 4.27 -3.25 -14.32
CA SER A 254 3.00 -3.27 -15.06
C SER A 254 3.12 -2.74 -16.49
N LEU A 255 4.15 -1.95 -16.78
CA LEU A 255 4.51 -1.49 -18.13
C LEU A 255 5.47 -2.44 -18.84
N GLY A 256 5.71 -3.62 -18.28
CA GLY A 256 6.62 -4.63 -18.88
C GLY A 256 8.11 -4.27 -18.80
N GLY A 257 8.51 -3.37 -17.89
CA GLY A 257 9.89 -2.98 -17.69
C GLY A 257 10.48 -2.08 -18.78
N VAL A 258 9.64 -1.43 -19.60
CA VAL A 258 10.11 -0.63 -20.75
C VAL A 258 10.08 0.88 -20.52
N ALA A 259 9.44 1.32 -19.45
CA ALA A 259 9.32 2.73 -19.09
C ALA A 259 9.10 2.89 -17.59
N ARG A 260 9.36 4.08 -17.06
CA ARG A 260 9.13 4.43 -15.65
C ARG A 260 8.25 5.67 -15.53
N PRO A 261 7.50 5.85 -14.43
CA PRO A 261 6.89 7.12 -14.12
C PRO A 261 7.99 8.15 -13.77
N PRO A 262 7.72 9.47 -13.91
CA PRO A 262 8.52 10.48 -13.25
C PRO A 262 8.59 10.22 -11.74
N ARG A 263 9.75 10.44 -11.12
CA ARG A 263 9.93 10.28 -9.67
C ARG A 263 8.99 11.16 -8.86
N THR A 264 8.76 12.38 -9.35
CA THR A 264 7.76 13.29 -8.79
C THR A 264 6.40 12.62 -8.65
N TYR A 265 5.98 11.83 -9.65
CA TYR A 265 4.69 11.14 -9.62
C TYR A 265 4.66 10.05 -8.57
N ALA A 266 5.71 9.25 -8.46
CA ALA A 266 5.81 8.21 -7.46
C ALA A 266 5.80 8.76 -6.03
N LEU A 267 6.55 9.86 -5.79
CA LEU A 267 6.54 10.54 -4.50
C LEU A 267 5.18 11.18 -4.20
N ALA A 268 4.56 11.84 -5.18
CA ALA A 268 3.26 12.46 -5.02
C ALA A 268 2.17 11.44 -4.67
N LEU A 269 2.17 10.27 -5.32
CA LEU A 269 1.29 9.15 -4.95
C LEU A 269 1.53 8.70 -3.50
N ALA A 270 2.78 8.59 -3.07
CA ALA A 270 3.10 8.19 -1.70
C ALA A 270 2.66 9.24 -0.66
N VAL A 271 2.86 10.54 -0.96
CA VAL A 271 2.38 11.65 -0.11
C VAL A 271 0.85 11.60 -0.01
N TYR A 272 0.15 11.53 -1.13
CA TYR A 272 -1.31 11.43 -1.14
C TYR A 272 -1.82 10.24 -0.33
N LEU A 273 -1.26 9.06 -0.52
CA LEU A 273 -1.66 7.87 0.22
C LEU A 273 -1.40 7.99 1.73
N PHE A 274 -0.34 8.69 2.14
CA PHE A 274 -0.09 8.94 3.56
C PHE A 274 -1.12 9.92 4.15
N GLU A 275 -1.48 10.96 3.41
CA GLU A 275 -2.47 11.96 3.81
C GLU A 275 -3.91 11.42 3.87
N LEU A 276 -4.24 10.35 3.12
CA LEU A 276 -5.54 9.67 3.23
C LEU A 276 -5.84 9.22 4.67
N SER A 277 -4.81 8.98 5.48
CA SER A 277 -4.99 8.62 6.90
C SER A 277 -5.70 9.69 7.73
N GLU A 278 -5.66 10.93 7.30
CA GLU A 278 -6.33 12.05 7.96
C GLU A 278 -7.86 12.01 7.82
N THR A 279 -8.36 11.26 6.84
CA THR A 279 -9.78 11.03 6.67
C THR A 279 -10.36 10.03 7.68
N LEU A 280 -9.50 9.31 8.40
CA LEU A 280 -9.91 8.27 9.34
C LEU A 280 -10.14 8.83 10.74
N PRO A 281 -11.20 8.38 11.45
CA PRO A 281 -11.49 8.85 12.79
C PRO A 281 -10.37 8.44 13.77
N ALA A 282 -10.04 9.32 14.72
CA ALA A 282 -9.13 8.98 15.80
C ALA A 282 -9.76 7.94 16.75
N PRO A 283 -9.01 6.93 17.20
CA PRO A 283 -9.56 5.94 18.12
C PRO A 283 -9.90 6.54 19.47
N ALA A 284 -11.02 6.12 20.04
CA ALA A 284 -11.39 6.50 21.40
C ALA A 284 -10.33 5.98 22.39
N THR A 285 -9.95 6.81 23.35
CA THR A 285 -8.91 6.50 24.35
C THR A 285 -9.49 5.86 25.62
N THR A 286 -10.80 5.87 25.81
CA THR A 286 -11.51 5.39 27.00
C THR A 286 -12.75 4.58 26.63
N GLY A 287 -13.38 3.96 27.63
CA GLY A 287 -14.60 3.19 27.48
C GLY A 287 -14.36 1.66 27.53
N ARG A 288 -15.45 0.90 27.76
CA ARG A 288 -15.37 -0.56 27.93
C ARG A 288 -14.78 -1.23 26.67
N GLY A 289 -15.21 -0.83 25.48
CA GLY A 289 -14.71 -1.41 24.22
C GLY A 289 -13.21 -1.19 24.06
N ARG A 290 -12.71 0.00 24.41
CA ARG A 290 -11.28 0.29 24.43
C ARG A 290 -10.54 -0.57 25.47
N ALA A 291 -11.06 -0.74 26.68
CA ALA A 291 -10.44 -1.58 27.69
C ALA A 291 -10.38 -3.05 27.28
N VAL A 292 -11.43 -3.57 26.65
CA VAL A 292 -11.43 -4.92 26.07
C VAL A 292 -10.41 -5.04 24.94
N PHE A 293 -10.33 -4.05 24.06
CA PHE A 293 -9.34 -4.00 23.01
C PHE A 293 -7.90 -4.01 23.56
N ASP A 294 -7.62 -3.20 24.58
CA ASP A 294 -6.30 -3.13 25.20
C ASP A 294 -5.90 -4.48 25.82
N ALA A 295 -6.84 -5.20 26.40
CA ALA A 295 -6.57 -6.51 27.00
C ALA A 295 -6.39 -7.63 25.97
N ALA A 296 -7.14 -7.61 24.86
CA ALA A 296 -7.21 -8.74 23.93
C ALA A 296 -6.44 -8.54 22.61
N CYS A 297 -6.26 -7.29 22.16
CA CYS A 297 -5.80 -6.96 20.80
C CYS A 297 -4.54 -6.09 20.77
N ALA A 298 -4.33 -5.20 21.76
CA ALA A 298 -3.28 -4.19 21.73
C ALA A 298 -1.85 -4.76 21.80
N HIS A 299 -1.68 -6.03 22.14
CA HIS A 299 -0.36 -6.69 22.10
C HIS A 299 0.21 -6.84 20.67
N CYS A 300 -0.67 -6.76 19.64
CA CYS A 300 -0.28 -6.70 18.23
C CYS A 300 -0.72 -5.38 17.59
N HIS A 301 -1.93 -4.89 17.89
CA HIS A 301 -2.52 -3.69 17.30
C HIS A 301 -2.36 -2.48 18.23
N ALA A 302 -1.20 -1.85 18.25
CA ALA A 302 -0.83 -0.82 19.22
C ALA A 302 -0.72 0.59 18.61
N GLY A 303 -0.50 1.58 19.48
CA GLY A 303 -0.29 2.98 19.11
C GLY A 303 -1.50 3.63 18.47
N ASP A 304 -1.31 4.83 17.94
CA ASP A 304 -2.36 5.65 17.33
C ASP A 304 -2.91 5.03 16.02
N GLY A 305 -2.10 4.23 15.37
CA GLY A 305 -2.47 3.52 14.16
C GLY A 305 -3.19 2.19 14.41
N LEU A 306 -3.22 1.71 15.66
CA LEU A 306 -3.72 0.36 15.98
C LEU A 306 -3.12 -0.70 15.04
N ALA A 307 -1.82 -0.61 14.80
CA ALA A 307 -1.00 -1.46 13.95
C ALA A 307 0.18 -2.01 14.75
N GLY A 308 1.01 -2.85 14.15
CA GLY A 308 2.19 -3.36 14.85
C GLY A 308 3.21 -4.01 13.95
N GLU A 309 4.28 -4.49 14.59
CA GLU A 309 5.32 -5.28 13.91
C GLU A 309 4.73 -6.57 13.35
N PRO A 310 5.27 -7.07 12.23
CA PRO A 310 4.83 -8.32 11.65
C PRO A 310 4.99 -9.48 12.65
N VAL A 311 4.04 -10.39 12.62
CA VAL A 311 4.01 -11.55 13.53
C VAL A 311 4.30 -12.85 12.78
N PRO A 312 5.01 -13.82 13.40
CA PRO A 312 5.21 -15.14 12.82
C PRO A 312 3.88 -15.80 12.45
N ILE A 313 3.86 -16.49 11.33
CA ILE A 313 2.64 -17.09 10.77
C ILE A 313 1.98 -18.12 11.70
N ASP A 314 2.77 -18.86 12.46
CA ASP A 314 2.30 -19.87 13.43
C ASP A 314 1.48 -19.26 14.57
N ARG A 315 1.71 -17.98 14.91
CA ARG A 315 0.92 -17.27 15.93
C ARG A 315 -0.48 -16.92 15.49
N ILE A 316 -0.70 -16.79 14.19
CA ILE A 316 -2.01 -16.41 13.63
C ILE A 316 -2.83 -17.64 13.26
N GLY A 317 -2.19 -18.71 12.80
CA GLY A 317 -2.84 -19.93 12.36
C GLY A 317 -3.65 -19.77 11.07
N ALA A 318 -3.37 -18.75 10.27
CA ALA A 318 -3.90 -18.58 8.92
C ALA A 318 -3.13 -19.47 7.93
N ASP A 319 -3.63 -19.58 6.68
CA ASP A 319 -2.93 -20.34 5.63
C ASP A 319 -1.50 -19.76 5.44
N PRO A 320 -0.46 -20.55 5.68
CA PRO A 320 0.92 -20.06 5.64
C PRO A 320 1.42 -19.80 4.22
N TYR A 321 0.73 -20.30 3.20
CA TYR A 321 1.24 -20.37 1.83
C TYR A 321 1.81 -19.04 1.34
N LEU A 322 1.05 -17.95 1.45
CA LEU A 322 1.50 -16.64 0.95
C LEU A 322 2.81 -16.18 1.60
N ALA A 323 2.97 -16.39 2.91
CA ALA A 323 4.15 -15.95 3.65
C ALA A 323 5.35 -16.90 3.48
N GLU A 324 5.12 -18.16 3.11
CA GLU A 324 6.14 -19.19 2.88
C GLU A 324 6.46 -19.42 1.40
N SER A 325 5.63 -18.89 0.50
CA SER A 325 5.84 -19.06 -0.95
C SER A 325 7.24 -18.58 -1.38
N PRO A 326 7.82 -19.13 -2.46
CA PRO A 326 9.08 -18.66 -3.00
C PRO A 326 9.10 -17.15 -3.32
N GLU A 327 7.93 -16.59 -3.63
CA GLU A 327 7.76 -15.17 -3.94
C GLU A 327 7.84 -14.28 -2.68
N ARG A 328 7.39 -14.76 -1.54
CA ARG A 328 7.32 -13.95 -0.31
C ARG A 328 8.36 -14.40 0.72
N ARG A 329 8.34 -15.64 1.14
CA ARG A 329 9.29 -16.30 2.05
C ARG A 329 9.74 -15.44 3.23
N THR A 330 8.80 -14.71 3.84
CA THR A 330 9.08 -13.91 5.03
C THR A 330 8.86 -14.70 6.30
N GLY A 331 7.93 -15.65 6.29
CA GLY A 331 7.47 -16.37 7.48
C GLY A 331 6.61 -15.52 8.42
N TYR A 332 6.18 -14.33 7.96
CA TYR A 332 5.47 -13.35 8.77
C TYR A 332 4.20 -12.86 8.10
N TRP A 333 3.21 -12.53 8.93
CA TRP A 333 2.03 -11.76 8.53
C TRP A 333 2.17 -10.31 8.97
N GLN A 334 1.77 -9.40 8.12
CA GLN A 334 1.55 -8.01 8.47
C GLN A 334 0.48 -7.91 9.56
N VAL A 335 0.72 -7.06 10.57
CA VAL A 335 -0.31 -6.60 11.51
C VAL A 335 -0.89 -5.31 10.95
N PRO A 336 -2.04 -5.36 10.24
CA PRO A 336 -2.57 -4.18 9.58
C PRO A 336 -3.10 -3.17 10.59
N SER A 337 -3.09 -1.89 10.22
CA SER A 337 -3.82 -0.89 10.97
C SER A 337 -5.31 -1.21 11.01
N LEU A 338 -5.93 -1.05 12.18
CA LEU A 338 -7.38 -1.20 12.35
C LEU A 338 -8.14 0.11 12.15
N ARG A 339 -7.45 1.23 11.88
CA ARG A 339 -8.11 2.49 11.51
C ARG A 339 -8.94 2.27 10.23
N GLY A 340 -10.20 2.66 10.26
CA GLY A 340 -11.15 2.44 9.16
C GLY A 340 -11.58 0.98 8.97
N VAL A 341 -11.36 0.10 9.95
CA VAL A 341 -11.69 -1.34 9.80
C VAL A 341 -13.19 -1.59 9.62
N ALA A 342 -14.04 -0.68 10.11
CA ALA A 342 -15.48 -0.76 9.96
C ALA A 342 -15.98 -0.74 8.51
N ASP A 343 -15.22 -0.08 7.62
CA ASP A 343 -15.57 0.05 6.20
C ASP A 343 -15.09 -1.15 5.35
N ARG A 344 -14.28 -2.03 5.94
CA ARG A 344 -13.72 -3.20 5.25
C ARG A 344 -14.71 -4.35 5.30
N GLU A 345 -15.32 -4.67 4.17
CA GLU A 345 -16.25 -5.80 4.08
C GLU A 345 -15.52 -7.14 4.17
N ARG A 346 -14.32 -7.23 3.60
CA ARG A 346 -13.53 -8.44 3.57
C ARG A 346 -12.26 -8.30 4.41
N LEU A 347 -12.05 -9.25 5.28
CA LEU A 347 -10.92 -9.32 6.19
C LEU A 347 -10.04 -10.52 5.84
N PHE A 348 -8.77 -10.46 6.22
CA PHE A 348 -7.68 -11.36 5.84
C PHE A 348 -7.26 -11.24 4.37
N ALA A 349 -6.24 -12.00 3.98
CA ALA A 349 -5.63 -11.88 2.66
C ALA A 349 -6.57 -12.32 1.54
N GLY A 350 -7.20 -13.46 1.69
CA GLY A 350 -8.17 -14.01 0.75
C GLY A 350 -9.60 -13.49 0.95
N GLY A 351 -9.83 -12.55 1.87
CA GLY A 351 -11.16 -12.04 2.14
C GLY A 351 -12.10 -13.05 2.78
N GLU A 352 -11.55 -13.98 3.56
CA GLU A 352 -12.24 -15.19 4.08
C GLU A 352 -13.29 -14.88 5.13
N VAL A 353 -13.27 -13.67 5.71
CA VAL A 353 -14.20 -13.24 6.76
C VAL A 353 -14.92 -11.96 6.34
N GLU A 354 -16.23 -11.97 6.36
CA GLU A 354 -17.08 -10.85 5.98
C GLU A 354 -17.46 -10.01 7.21
N GLY A 355 -16.76 -8.90 7.38
CA GLY A 355 -17.04 -7.89 8.41
C GLY A 355 -16.66 -8.28 9.83
N LEU A 356 -16.86 -7.33 10.73
CA LEU A 356 -16.43 -7.42 12.13
C LEU A 356 -17.25 -8.42 12.95
N ASP A 357 -18.54 -8.60 12.65
CA ASP A 357 -19.38 -9.54 13.37
C ASP A 357 -18.93 -10.98 13.14
N ALA A 358 -18.65 -11.33 11.89
CA ALA A 358 -18.09 -12.64 11.56
C ALA A 358 -16.65 -12.80 12.09
N LEU A 359 -15.85 -11.73 12.14
CA LEU A 359 -14.51 -11.78 12.73
C LEU A 359 -14.56 -12.22 14.21
N LEU A 360 -15.50 -11.68 14.97
CA LEU A 360 -15.63 -11.95 16.41
C LEU A 360 -16.70 -13.01 16.76
N ASP A 361 -17.19 -13.76 15.79
CA ASP A 361 -18.10 -14.89 16.03
C ASP A 361 -17.34 -16.00 16.80
N PRO A 362 -17.81 -16.39 18.00
CA PRO A 362 -17.17 -17.42 18.81
C PRO A 362 -17.14 -18.80 18.13
N GLY A 363 -18.04 -19.04 17.17
CA GLY A 363 -18.08 -20.27 16.36
C GLY A 363 -17.09 -20.30 15.21
N ARG A 364 -16.42 -19.19 14.91
CA ARG A 364 -15.49 -19.09 13.80
C ARG A 364 -14.24 -19.94 14.04
N ALA A 365 -13.99 -20.90 13.16
CA ALA A 365 -12.81 -21.77 13.24
C ALA A 365 -11.69 -21.35 12.27
N TRP A 366 -12.02 -20.80 11.13
CA TRP A 366 -11.13 -20.43 10.02
C TRP A 366 -11.24 -18.92 9.70
N PRO A 367 -10.22 -18.23 9.24
CA PRO A 367 -8.87 -18.71 8.84
C PRO A 367 -7.79 -18.58 9.93
N GLY A 368 -8.09 -18.62 11.18
CA GLY A 368 -7.16 -18.37 12.27
C GLY A 368 -7.46 -17.04 12.97
N HIS A 369 -6.45 -16.36 13.54
CA HIS A 369 -6.63 -15.10 14.28
C HIS A 369 -7.73 -15.23 15.35
N ARG A 370 -7.54 -16.15 16.30
CA ARG A 370 -8.59 -16.52 17.28
C ARG A 370 -8.73 -15.56 18.46
N PHE A 371 -8.05 -14.42 18.42
CA PHE A 371 -8.10 -13.39 19.47
C PHE A 371 -9.50 -12.77 19.54
N GLY A 372 -10.00 -12.62 20.75
CA GLY A 372 -11.33 -12.06 20.99
C GLY A 372 -12.51 -13.05 20.86
N LEU A 373 -12.29 -14.29 20.37
CA LEU A 373 -13.37 -15.28 20.21
C LEU A 373 -13.91 -15.83 21.55
N VAL A 374 -13.09 -15.77 22.61
CA VAL A 374 -13.44 -16.27 23.96
C VAL A 374 -14.09 -15.19 24.84
N LEU A 375 -14.31 -14.00 24.34
CA LEU A 375 -14.97 -12.92 25.06
C LEU A 375 -16.42 -13.28 25.37
N ASP A 376 -16.92 -12.85 26.53
CA ASP A 376 -18.34 -12.90 26.80
C ASP A 376 -19.15 -11.98 25.87
N ALA A 377 -20.48 -12.14 25.85
CA ALA A 377 -21.33 -11.41 24.94
C ALA A 377 -21.27 -9.88 25.14
N ALA A 378 -21.12 -9.41 26.39
CA ALA A 378 -21.10 -8.00 26.72
C ALA A 378 -19.76 -7.34 26.30
N ASP A 379 -18.65 -8.01 26.54
CA ASP A 379 -17.31 -7.57 26.12
C ASP A 379 -17.17 -7.60 24.61
N ARG A 380 -17.71 -8.62 23.93
CA ARG A 380 -17.74 -8.69 22.47
C ARG A 380 -18.55 -7.55 21.87
N ALA A 381 -19.72 -7.24 22.39
CA ALA A 381 -20.54 -6.12 21.94
C ALA A 381 -19.83 -4.77 22.14
N ALA A 382 -19.16 -4.60 23.28
CA ALA A 382 -18.38 -3.40 23.56
C ALA A 382 -17.18 -3.26 22.60
N LEU A 383 -16.47 -4.34 22.34
CA LEU A 383 -15.36 -4.38 21.39
C LEU A 383 -15.83 -4.07 19.95
N LEU A 384 -16.94 -4.67 19.51
CA LEU A 384 -17.54 -4.36 18.20
C LEU A 384 -17.89 -2.88 18.07
N THR A 385 -18.47 -2.30 19.12
CA THR A 385 -18.79 -0.86 19.15
C THR A 385 -17.53 -0.02 19.00
N PHE A 386 -16.46 -0.36 19.69
CA PHE A 386 -15.17 0.33 19.57
C PHE A 386 -14.59 0.18 18.15
N LEU A 387 -14.51 -1.04 17.60
CA LEU A 387 -13.97 -1.28 16.27
C LEU A 387 -14.78 -0.59 15.15
N ARG A 388 -16.07 -0.40 15.35
CA ARG A 388 -16.93 0.36 14.41
C ARG A 388 -16.75 1.87 14.49
N SER A 389 -16.09 2.36 15.52
CA SER A 389 -15.86 3.80 15.73
C SER A 389 -14.50 4.29 15.24
N ILE A 390 -13.68 3.40 14.69
CA ILE A 390 -12.26 3.70 14.33
C ILE A 390 -11.96 3.49 12.86
#